data_f4c492d5614422cb9e1976d184d0b1a7
#
_entry.id   f4c492d5614422cb9e1976d184d0b1a7
#
_cell.length_a   1.000
_cell.length_b   1.000
_cell.length_c   1.000
_cell.angle_alpha   90.00
_cell.angle_beta   90.00
_cell.angle_gamma   90.00
#
_symmetry.space_group_name_H-M   'P 1'
#
loop_
_entity.id
_entity.type
_entity.pdbx_description
1 polymer ?
#
loop_
_entity_poly.entity_id
_entity_poly.type
_entity_poly.pdbx_seq_one_letter_code
_entity_poly.pdbx_strand_id
1 'polypeptide(L)'
;PIKFAGVGEKLEDIEVFHPDRMASRILGMGDVLSLIEKAEKAYDAKQAAKMEEKMRTNRFTLQDFYDQMVQLKSMGSMEDILAQMPGGASMKDIKLDPKAMAHTEAVILSMTPKERENPSIIGASRKKRIAAGCGLRVEDVNKLLKSFEQMKKLMKQFSSPGAAKKLKRMGGFGGMRFPGF
;
A
#
# COMPACT_ATOMS: atom_id res chain seq x y z
N PRO A 1 13.48 -3.53 35.90
CA PRO A 1 13.56 -3.76 34.46
C PRO A 1 12.39 -3.06 33.77
N ILE A 2 12.66 -2.43 32.61
CA ILE A 2 11.64 -1.80 31.78
C ILE A 2 10.76 -2.90 31.21
N LYS A 3 9.43 -2.76 31.34
CA LYS A 3 8.45 -3.74 30.85
C LYS A 3 7.75 -3.27 29.58
N PHE A 4 7.49 -1.98 29.48
CA PHE A 4 6.76 -1.35 28.39
C PHE A 4 7.48 -0.08 27.91
N ALA A 5 7.29 0.28 26.65
CA ALA A 5 7.75 1.52 26.07
C ALA A 5 6.57 2.21 25.39
N GLY A 6 6.42 3.52 25.60
CA GLY A 6 5.51 4.37 24.83
C GLY A 6 6.20 4.80 23.53
N VAL A 7 5.60 4.56 22.39
CA VAL A 7 6.13 4.92 21.08
C VAL A 7 5.31 6.02 20.39
N GLY A 8 4.26 6.51 21.06
CA GLY A 8 3.39 7.59 20.62
C GLY A 8 2.55 8.14 21.76
N GLU A 9 1.51 8.91 21.43
CA GLU A 9 0.67 9.64 22.39
C GLU A 9 -0.66 8.93 22.73
N LYS A 10 -1.01 7.85 22.03
CA LYS A 10 -2.25 7.11 22.21
C LYS A 10 -2.04 5.90 23.13
N LEU A 11 -3.14 5.38 23.71
CA LEU A 11 -3.09 4.17 24.53
C LEU A 11 -2.61 2.94 23.76
N GLU A 12 -2.89 2.89 22.46
CA GLU A 12 -2.46 1.80 21.58
C GLU A 12 -0.95 1.88 21.24
N ASP A 13 -0.30 3.01 21.53
CA ASP A 13 1.14 3.24 21.26
C ASP A 13 2.02 2.74 22.42
N ILE A 14 1.51 1.86 23.28
CA ILE A 14 2.27 1.16 24.32
C ILE A 14 2.63 -0.23 23.80
N GLU A 15 3.93 -0.50 23.72
CA GLU A 15 4.46 -1.81 23.32
C GLU A 15 5.30 -2.46 24.41
N VAL A 16 5.46 -3.79 24.37
CA VAL A 16 6.37 -4.51 25.25
C VAL A 16 7.80 -4.09 24.95
N PHE A 17 8.58 -3.80 25.97
CA PHE A 17 9.96 -3.39 25.82
C PHE A 17 10.87 -4.57 25.45
N HIS A 18 11.51 -4.50 24.30
CA HIS A 18 12.49 -5.45 23.82
C HIS A 18 13.87 -4.78 23.71
N PRO A 19 14.81 -5.07 24.63
CA PRO A 19 16.12 -4.40 24.69
C PRO A 19 16.91 -4.49 23.37
N ASP A 20 16.94 -5.67 22.77
CA ASP A 20 17.68 -5.93 21.53
C ASP A 20 17.13 -5.13 20.34
N ARG A 21 15.80 -4.99 20.26
CA ARG A 21 15.13 -4.19 19.23
C ARG A 21 15.39 -2.71 19.43
N MET A 22 15.35 -2.25 20.68
CA MET A 22 15.66 -0.85 21.01
C MET A 22 17.11 -0.52 20.66
N ALA A 23 18.06 -1.41 20.97
CA ALA A 23 19.46 -1.25 20.59
C ALA A 23 19.61 -1.16 19.05
N SER A 24 18.95 -2.05 18.31
CA SER A 24 18.96 -2.04 16.84
C SER A 24 18.39 -0.75 16.24
N ARG A 25 17.32 -0.21 16.83
CA ARG A 25 16.75 1.10 16.42
C ARG A 25 17.75 2.24 16.64
N ILE A 26 18.40 2.28 17.80
CA ILE A 26 19.42 3.32 18.14
C ILE A 26 20.60 3.24 17.19
N LEU A 27 21.04 2.04 16.83
CA LEU A 27 22.15 1.81 15.90
C LEU A 27 21.78 2.02 14.43
N GLY A 28 20.53 2.37 14.12
CA GLY A 28 20.08 2.59 12.74
C GLY A 28 19.98 1.31 11.90
N MET A 29 19.99 0.13 12.53
CA MET A 29 19.87 -1.17 11.87
C MET A 29 18.42 -1.54 11.51
N GLY A 30 17.45 -0.70 11.92
CA GLY A 30 16.02 -0.93 11.76
C GLY A 30 15.45 -1.96 12.75
N ASP A 31 14.13 -2.10 12.75
CA ASP A 31 13.41 -3.08 13.58
C ASP A 31 12.48 -3.91 12.70
N VAL A 32 13.10 -4.78 11.92
CA VAL A 32 12.38 -5.65 10.97
C VAL A 32 11.44 -6.62 11.70
N LEU A 33 11.80 -7.08 12.91
CA LEU A 33 10.98 -8.01 13.68
C LEU A 33 9.67 -7.38 14.14
N SER A 34 9.71 -6.14 14.66
CA SER A 34 8.49 -5.41 15.02
C SER A 34 7.61 -5.13 13.79
N LEU A 35 8.20 -4.89 12.62
CA LEU A 35 7.46 -4.73 11.38
C LEU A 35 6.77 -6.05 10.97
N ILE A 36 7.47 -7.18 11.07
CA ILE A 36 6.90 -8.50 10.78
C ILE A 36 5.74 -8.81 11.74
N GLU A 37 5.90 -8.60 13.05
CA GLU A 37 4.84 -8.82 14.03
C GLU A 37 3.61 -7.93 13.80
N LYS A 38 3.82 -6.66 13.44
CA LYS A 38 2.72 -5.75 13.05
C LYS A 38 2.03 -6.24 11.78
N ALA A 39 2.79 -6.70 10.80
CA ALA A 39 2.27 -7.27 9.56
C ALA A 39 1.47 -8.57 9.83
N GLU A 40 1.98 -9.46 10.67
CA GLU A 40 1.28 -10.70 11.06
C GLU A 40 -0.04 -10.43 11.79
N LYS A 41 -0.06 -9.45 12.71
CA LYS A 41 -1.27 -9.03 13.41
C LYS A 41 -2.31 -8.38 12.48
N ALA A 42 -1.85 -7.62 11.48
CA ALA A 42 -2.72 -6.96 10.51
C ALA A 42 -3.20 -7.90 9.40
N TYR A 43 -2.50 -9.02 9.17
CA TYR A 43 -2.73 -9.92 8.05
C TYR A 43 -3.38 -11.23 8.50
N ASP A 44 -4.68 -11.37 8.24
CA ASP A 44 -5.33 -12.69 8.33
C ASP A 44 -4.84 -13.55 7.16
N ALA A 45 -4.16 -14.67 7.46
CA ALA A 45 -3.66 -15.62 6.45
C ALA A 45 -4.72 -16.04 5.43
N LYS A 46 -5.99 -16.06 5.87
CA LYS A 46 -7.15 -16.36 5.02
C LYS A 46 -7.43 -15.24 4.01
N GLN A 47 -7.18 -13.98 4.38
CA GLN A 47 -7.30 -12.83 3.47
C GLN A 47 -6.13 -12.80 2.47
N ALA A 48 -4.92 -13.16 2.91
CA ALA A 48 -3.75 -13.29 2.03
C ALA A 48 -3.98 -14.31 0.93
N ALA A 49 -4.47 -15.51 1.27
CA ALA A 49 -4.76 -16.56 0.30
C ALA A 49 -5.85 -16.13 -0.72
N LYS A 50 -6.91 -15.47 -0.25
CA LYS A 50 -7.95 -14.92 -1.12
C LYS A 50 -7.41 -13.84 -2.06
N MET A 51 -6.51 -13.00 -1.57
CA MET A 51 -5.89 -11.95 -2.37
C MET A 51 -4.99 -12.55 -3.46
N GLU A 52 -4.17 -13.54 -3.12
CA GLU A 52 -3.34 -14.27 -4.08
C GLU A 52 -4.20 -14.90 -5.19
N GLU A 53 -5.30 -15.54 -4.83
CA GLU A 53 -6.24 -16.11 -5.78
C GLU A 53 -6.85 -15.04 -6.70
N LYS A 54 -7.30 -13.91 -6.15
CA LYS A 54 -7.82 -12.78 -6.94
C LYS A 54 -6.77 -12.19 -7.89
N MET A 55 -5.52 -12.08 -7.46
CA MET A 55 -4.42 -11.65 -8.31
C MET A 55 -4.17 -12.64 -9.45
N ARG A 56 -4.10 -13.94 -9.15
CA ARG A 56 -3.89 -15.00 -10.14
C ARG A 56 -5.02 -15.06 -11.17
N THR A 57 -6.26 -14.86 -10.74
CA THR A 57 -7.45 -14.90 -11.61
C THR A 57 -7.77 -13.55 -12.27
N ASN A 58 -6.92 -12.53 -12.10
CA ASN A 58 -7.13 -11.16 -12.61
C ASN A 58 -8.46 -10.53 -12.13
N ARG A 59 -8.94 -10.93 -10.95
CA ARG A 59 -10.17 -10.44 -10.31
C ARG A 59 -9.92 -9.35 -9.27
N PHE A 60 -8.73 -8.76 -9.26
CA PHE A 60 -8.39 -7.65 -8.37
C PHE A 60 -9.21 -6.41 -8.74
N THR A 61 -9.90 -5.84 -7.74
CA THR A 61 -10.85 -4.72 -7.89
C THR A 61 -10.33 -3.45 -7.21
N LEU A 62 -10.98 -2.30 -7.47
CA LEU A 62 -10.71 -1.07 -6.72
C LEU A 62 -11.13 -1.19 -5.24
N GLN A 63 -12.12 -2.05 -4.92
CA GLN A 63 -12.45 -2.34 -3.54
C GLN A 63 -11.30 -3.07 -2.84
N ASP A 64 -10.72 -4.08 -3.47
CA ASP A 64 -9.57 -4.79 -2.92
C ASP A 64 -8.37 -3.85 -2.72
N PHE A 65 -8.16 -2.93 -3.66
CA PHE A 65 -7.12 -1.90 -3.54
C PHE A 65 -7.37 -0.96 -2.35
N TYR A 66 -8.61 -0.54 -2.15
CA TYR A 66 -9.00 0.28 -1.00
C TYR A 66 -8.79 -0.47 0.32
N ASP A 67 -9.21 -1.73 0.40
CA ASP A 67 -9.07 -2.56 1.61
C ASP A 67 -7.58 -2.73 1.97
N GLN A 68 -6.71 -2.93 0.98
CA GLN A 68 -5.24 -2.96 1.19
C GLN A 68 -4.70 -1.63 1.70
N MET A 69 -5.17 -0.51 1.15
CA MET A 69 -4.75 0.81 1.57
C MET A 69 -5.16 1.12 3.02
N VAL A 70 -6.37 0.72 3.42
CA VAL A 70 -6.86 0.85 4.81
C VAL A 70 -6.01 -0.02 5.73
N GLN A 71 -5.68 -1.23 5.31
CA GLN A 71 -4.85 -2.16 6.08
C GLN A 71 -3.42 -1.61 6.26
N LEU A 72 -2.81 -1.03 5.21
CA LEU A 72 -1.52 -0.34 5.33
C LEU A 72 -1.58 0.83 6.32
N LYS A 73 -2.65 1.62 6.28
CA LYS A 73 -2.86 2.72 7.24
C LYS A 73 -2.95 2.22 8.68
N SER A 74 -3.55 1.04 8.91
CA SER A 74 -3.66 0.46 10.27
C SER A 74 -2.33 -0.03 10.83
N MET A 75 -1.31 -0.23 9.97
CA MET A 75 0.04 -0.61 10.39
C MET A 75 0.90 0.58 10.86
N GLY A 76 0.40 1.79 10.75
CA GLY A 76 1.09 3.04 11.07
C GLY A 76 1.27 3.95 9.87
N SER A 77 1.97 5.08 10.07
CA SER A 77 2.27 5.95 8.92
C SER A 77 3.28 5.29 7.99
N MET A 78 3.23 5.64 6.70
CA MET A 78 4.22 5.13 5.73
C MET A 78 5.65 5.56 6.11
N GLU A 79 5.79 6.72 6.74
CA GLU A 79 7.05 7.23 7.28
C GLU A 79 7.58 6.28 8.38
N ASP A 80 6.70 5.79 9.26
CA ASP A 80 7.08 4.85 10.33
C ASP A 80 7.49 3.50 9.77
N ILE A 81 6.78 3.02 8.75
CA ILE A 81 7.12 1.77 8.05
C ILE A 81 8.50 1.89 7.40
N LEU A 82 8.74 2.98 6.66
CA LEU A 82 10.04 3.24 6.02
C LEU A 82 11.16 3.40 7.05
N ALA A 83 10.91 4.08 8.19
CA ALA A 83 11.90 4.25 9.24
C ALA A 83 12.33 2.93 9.90
N GLN A 84 11.45 1.92 9.90
CA GLN A 84 11.73 0.59 10.44
C GLN A 84 12.45 -0.34 9.46
N MET A 85 12.54 0.04 8.17
CA MET A 85 13.26 -0.75 7.17
C MET A 85 14.77 -0.47 7.22
N PRO A 86 15.63 -1.51 7.04
CA PRO A 86 17.07 -1.31 6.90
C PRO A 86 17.36 -0.40 5.69
N GLY A 87 18.10 0.70 5.91
CA GLY A 87 18.36 1.67 4.86
C GLY A 87 17.23 2.69 4.60
N GLY A 88 16.15 2.66 5.37
CA GLY A 88 15.02 3.59 5.24
C GLY A 88 15.39 5.06 5.44
N ALA A 89 16.49 5.32 6.16
CA ALA A 89 17.05 6.67 6.28
C ALA A 89 17.45 7.28 4.93
N SER A 90 17.90 6.46 3.98
CA SER A 90 18.23 6.90 2.60
C SER A 90 17.00 7.10 1.72
N MET A 91 15.84 6.63 2.15
CA MET A 91 14.56 6.76 1.45
C MET A 91 13.72 7.94 1.95
N LYS A 92 14.21 8.72 2.91
CA LYS A 92 13.54 9.94 3.41
C LYS A 92 13.26 10.99 2.33
N ASP A 93 13.96 10.92 1.19
CA ASP A 93 13.72 11.79 0.04
C ASP A 93 12.51 11.36 -0.83
N ILE A 94 11.96 10.16 -0.59
CA ILE A 94 10.68 9.77 -1.19
C ILE A 94 9.57 10.42 -0.36
N LYS A 95 9.29 11.69 -0.68
CA LYS A 95 8.11 12.39 -0.13
C LYS A 95 6.85 11.69 -0.67
N LEU A 96 6.39 10.69 0.05
CA LEU A 96 5.03 10.19 -0.13
C LEU A 96 4.10 11.32 0.30
N ASP A 97 3.39 11.91 -0.66
CA ASP A 97 2.44 12.97 -0.37
C ASP A 97 1.24 12.38 0.39
N PRO A 98 1.07 12.66 1.69
CA PRO A 98 -0.07 12.14 2.46
C PRO A 98 -1.42 12.56 1.84
N LYS A 99 -1.43 13.70 1.14
CA LYS A 99 -2.59 14.19 0.40
C LYS A 99 -2.93 13.30 -0.79
N ALA A 100 -1.95 12.72 -1.47
CA ALA A 100 -2.20 11.82 -2.60
C ALA A 100 -2.94 10.55 -2.16
N MET A 101 -2.59 9.98 -0.99
CA MET A 101 -3.33 8.84 -0.42
C MET A 101 -4.77 9.25 -0.04
N ALA A 102 -4.94 10.39 0.64
CA ALA A 102 -6.25 10.88 1.01
C ALA A 102 -7.13 11.18 -0.22
N HIS A 103 -6.56 11.76 -1.27
CA HIS A 103 -7.26 11.99 -2.53
C HIS A 103 -7.68 10.67 -3.20
N THR A 104 -6.80 9.68 -3.24
CA THR A 104 -7.10 8.35 -3.77
C THR A 104 -8.26 7.70 -3.02
N GLU A 105 -8.22 7.73 -1.71
CA GLU A 105 -9.29 7.24 -0.83
C GLU A 105 -10.61 7.97 -1.10
N ALA A 106 -10.61 9.29 -1.14
CA ALA A 106 -11.80 10.10 -1.41
C ALA A 106 -12.44 9.77 -2.77
N VAL A 107 -11.62 9.58 -3.82
CA VAL A 107 -12.10 9.19 -5.15
C VAL A 107 -12.78 7.81 -5.09
N ILE A 108 -12.17 6.82 -4.45
CA ILE A 108 -12.72 5.47 -4.35
C ILE A 108 -14.01 5.47 -3.53
N LEU A 109 -14.04 6.20 -2.41
CA LEU A 109 -15.23 6.32 -1.56
C LEU A 109 -16.41 7.02 -2.26
N SER A 110 -16.12 7.92 -3.20
CA SER A 110 -17.14 8.57 -4.04
C SER A 110 -17.71 7.68 -5.15
N MET A 111 -17.14 6.49 -5.35
CA MET A 111 -17.65 5.48 -6.28
C MET A 111 -18.72 4.61 -5.63
N THR A 112 -19.68 4.15 -6.40
CA THR A 112 -20.62 3.10 -5.96
C THR A 112 -19.92 1.74 -5.84
N PRO A 113 -20.45 0.77 -5.05
CA PRO A 113 -19.86 -0.56 -4.96
C PRO A 113 -19.67 -1.22 -6.33
N LYS A 114 -20.65 -1.12 -7.23
CA LYS A 114 -20.56 -1.66 -8.59
C LYS A 114 -19.43 -1.02 -9.40
N GLU A 115 -19.14 0.25 -9.21
CA GLU A 115 -18.05 0.97 -9.89
C GLU A 115 -16.69 0.56 -9.34
N ARG A 116 -16.59 0.27 -8.03
CA ARG A 116 -15.37 -0.25 -7.40
C ARG A 116 -15.05 -1.67 -7.85
N GLU A 117 -16.09 -2.51 -8.01
CA GLU A 117 -15.94 -3.87 -8.52
C GLU A 117 -15.60 -3.91 -10.01
N ASN A 118 -16.23 -3.05 -10.81
CA ASN A 118 -16.05 -3.00 -12.25
C ASN A 118 -15.79 -1.57 -12.76
N PRO A 119 -14.54 -1.11 -12.73
CA PRO A 119 -14.19 0.24 -13.19
C PRO A 119 -14.48 0.51 -14.67
N SER A 120 -14.68 -0.52 -15.49
CA SER A 120 -14.96 -0.37 -16.92
C SER A 120 -16.29 0.34 -17.21
N ILE A 121 -17.23 0.32 -16.25
CA ILE A 121 -18.53 1.01 -16.37
C ILE A 121 -18.43 2.52 -16.11
N ILE A 122 -17.26 3.03 -15.68
CA ILE A 122 -17.07 4.43 -15.31
C ILE A 122 -16.86 5.28 -16.57
N GLY A 123 -17.96 5.69 -17.20
CA GLY A 123 -17.99 6.61 -18.33
C GLY A 123 -17.83 8.08 -17.91
N ALA A 124 -17.89 8.99 -18.87
CA ALA A 124 -17.64 10.43 -18.67
C ALA A 124 -18.57 11.09 -17.62
N SER A 125 -19.87 10.78 -17.62
CA SER A 125 -20.81 11.32 -16.65
C SER A 125 -20.54 10.84 -15.22
N ARG A 126 -20.19 9.56 -15.06
CA ARG A 126 -19.81 8.98 -13.76
C ARG A 126 -18.52 9.59 -13.23
N LYS A 127 -17.51 9.81 -14.08
CA LYS A 127 -16.28 10.51 -13.71
C LYS A 127 -16.55 11.91 -13.18
N LYS A 128 -17.42 12.67 -13.83
CA LYS A 128 -17.84 14.02 -13.37
C LYS A 128 -18.50 13.95 -12.00
N ARG A 129 -19.44 13.01 -11.79
CA ARG A 129 -20.11 12.80 -10.50
C ARG A 129 -19.12 12.41 -9.40
N ILE A 130 -18.22 11.47 -9.66
CA ILE A 130 -17.18 11.02 -8.70
C ILE A 130 -16.27 12.19 -8.33
N ALA A 131 -15.80 12.95 -9.32
CA ALA A 131 -14.95 14.12 -9.11
C ALA A 131 -15.66 15.17 -8.25
N ALA A 132 -16.91 15.49 -8.54
CA ALA A 132 -17.73 16.41 -7.75
C ALA A 132 -17.94 15.92 -6.31
N GLY A 133 -18.14 14.60 -6.12
CA GLY A 133 -18.35 13.99 -4.80
C GLY A 133 -17.12 14.03 -3.89
N CYS A 134 -15.91 13.94 -4.45
CA CYS A 134 -14.66 14.01 -3.68
C CYS A 134 -14.01 15.41 -3.69
N GLY A 135 -14.60 16.42 -4.36
CA GLY A 135 -14.04 17.77 -4.45
C GLY A 135 -12.77 17.87 -5.29
N LEU A 136 -12.52 16.90 -6.19
CA LEU A 136 -11.36 16.83 -7.05
C LEU A 136 -11.76 17.04 -8.52
N ARG A 137 -10.76 17.07 -9.41
CA ARG A 137 -10.97 17.20 -10.84
C ARG A 137 -11.17 15.85 -11.53
N VAL A 138 -11.77 15.86 -12.71
CA VAL A 138 -11.96 14.66 -13.54
C VAL A 138 -10.61 14.04 -13.93
N GLU A 139 -9.57 14.87 -14.07
CA GLU A 139 -8.21 14.43 -14.34
C GLU A 139 -7.66 13.53 -13.22
N ASP A 140 -7.96 13.82 -11.97
CA ASP A 140 -7.52 13.04 -10.82
C ASP A 140 -8.20 11.66 -10.81
N VAL A 141 -9.48 11.60 -11.14
CA VAL A 141 -10.21 10.34 -11.33
C VAL A 141 -9.61 9.54 -12.49
N ASN A 142 -9.27 10.18 -13.61
CA ASN A 142 -8.64 9.52 -14.75
C ASN A 142 -7.25 8.98 -14.40
N LYS A 143 -6.47 9.76 -13.62
CA LYS A 143 -5.14 9.37 -13.15
C LYS A 143 -5.22 8.10 -12.30
N LEU A 144 -6.14 8.05 -11.34
CA LEU A 144 -6.35 6.86 -10.51
C LEU A 144 -6.73 5.63 -11.35
N LEU A 145 -7.72 5.76 -12.23
CA LEU A 145 -8.17 4.65 -13.07
C LEU A 145 -7.04 4.13 -13.98
N LYS A 146 -6.24 5.03 -14.56
CA LYS A 146 -5.07 4.67 -15.38
C LYS A 146 -4.00 3.95 -14.58
N SER A 147 -3.67 4.45 -13.39
CA SER A 147 -2.69 3.82 -12.49
C SER A 147 -3.16 2.43 -12.04
N PHE A 148 -4.45 2.28 -11.72
CA PHE A 148 -5.03 1.01 -11.37
C PHE A 148 -4.94 -0.02 -12.52
N GLU A 149 -5.25 0.39 -13.74
CA GLU A 149 -5.12 -0.46 -14.94
C GLU A 149 -3.66 -0.86 -15.20
N GLN A 150 -2.72 0.05 -15.01
CA GLN A 150 -1.29 -0.25 -15.14
C GLN A 150 -0.84 -1.25 -14.09
N MET A 151 -1.28 -1.08 -12.83
CA MET A 151 -1.01 -2.01 -11.74
C MET A 151 -1.55 -3.41 -12.05
N LYS A 152 -2.80 -3.53 -12.53
CA LYS A 152 -3.38 -4.81 -12.95
C LYS A 152 -2.57 -5.49 -14.05
N LYS A 153 -2.08 -4.72 -15.04
CA LYS A 153 -1.22 -5.27 -16.10
C LYS A 153 0.10 -5.80 -15.56
N LEU A 154 0.73 -5.07 -14.64
CA LEU A 154 1.95 -5.53 -13.97
C LEU A 154 1.71 -6.80 -13.16
N MET A 155 0.66 -6.84 -12.34
CA MET A 155 0.28 -8.02 -11.56
C MET A 155 0.09 -9.25 -12.47
N LYS A 156 -0.60 -9.08 -13.60
CA LYS A 156 -0.79 -10.15 -14.58
C LYS A 156 0.54 -10.65 -15.17
N GLN A 157 1.50 -9.76 -15.39
CA GLN A 157 2.83 -10.15 -15.86
C GLN A 157 3.59 -10.96 -14.82
N PHE A 158 3.47 -10.60 -13.53
CA PHE A 158 4.13 -11.30 -12.42
C PHE A 158 3.46 -12.64 -12.07
N SER A 159 2.16 -12.77 -12.27
CA SER A 159 1.39 -14.01 -12.00
C SER A 159 1.54 -15.06 -13.10
N SER A 160 2.17 -14.74 -14.25
CA SER A 160 2.30 -15.70 -15.35
C SER A 160 3.40 -16.75 -15.06
N PRO A 161 3.16 -18.05 -15.39
CA PRO A 161 4.18 -19.08 -15.29
C PRO A 161 5.38 -18.72 -16.19
N GLY A 162 6.48 -18.28 -15.61
CA GLY A 162 7.65 -17.77 -16.34
C GLY A 162 8.07 -16.35 -15.96
N ALA A 163 7.27 -15.64 -15.17
CA ALA A 163 7.60 -14.31 -14.67
C ALA A 163 8.93 -14.30 -13.89
N ALA A 164 9.18 -15.32 -13.09
CA ALA A 164 10.45 -15.50 -12.36
C ALA A 164 11.67 -15.59 -13.30
N LYS A 165 11.52 -16.25 -14.46
CA LYS A 165 12.56 -16.33 -15.50
C LYS A 165 12.80 -14.99 -16.21
N LYS A 166 11.72 -14.23 -16.42
CA LYS A 166 11.77 -12.90 -17.05
C LYS A 166 12.39 -11.85 -16.14
N LEU A 167 12.09 -11.91 -14.83
CA LEU A 167 12.67 -11.04 -13.81
C LEU A 167 14.19 -11.24 -13.70
N LYS A 168 14.67 -12.50 -13.76
CA LYS A 168 16.11 -12.84 -13.78
C LYS A 168 16.84 -12.33 -15.03
N ARG A 169 16.14 -12.22 -16.19
CA ARG A 169 16.70 -11.67 -17.44
C ARG A 169 16.70 -10.14 -17.51
N MET A 170 15.85 -9.45 -16.73
CA MET A 170 15.76 -7.99 -16.70
C MET A 170 16.63 -7.32 -15.62
N GLY A 171 17.58 -8.07 -15.02
CA GLY A 171 18.64 -7.46 -14.19
C GLY A 171 18.18 -6.85 -12.87
N GLY A 172 17.28 -7.51 -12.13
CA GLY A 172 16.96 -7.10 -10.77
C GLY A 172 16.19 -5.77 -10.67
N PHE A 173 15.62 -5.52 -9.54
CA PHE A 173 14.74 -4.39 -9.18
C PHE A 173 15.35 -2.97 -9.36
N GLY A 174 16.59 -2.84 -9.87
CA GLY A 174 17.36 -1.60 -9.95
C GLY A 174 17.01 -0.64 -11.11
N GLY A 175 16.07 -0.98 -12.00
CA GLY A 175 15.80 -0.19 -13.20
C GLY A 175 14.35 0.26 -13.40
N MET A 176 13.44 -0.05 -12.52
CA MET A 176 12.04 0.37 -12.68
C MET A 176 11.85 1.81 -12.17
N ARG A 177 11.91 2.76 -13.08
CA ARG A 177 11.29 4.08 -12.88
C ARG A 177 9.79 3.89 -12.87
N PHE A 178 9.17 4.04 -11.70
CA PHE A 178 7.72 4.19 -11.60
C PHE A 178 7.33 5.53 -12.25
N PRO A 179 6.52 5.54 -13.30
CA PRO A 179 6.07 6.79 -13.88
C PRO A 179 5.02 7.41 -12.96
N GLY A 180 5.42 8.44 -12.24
CA GLY A 180 4.55 9.49 -11.74
C GLY A 180 3.62 9.15 -10.59
N PHE A 181 4.13 9.25 -9.39
CA PHE A 181 3.40 9.81 -8.25
C PHE A 181 3.92 11.23 -8.02
#